data_713e153bcf4569198258e81c7fa5972d
#
_entry.id   713e153bcf4569198258e81c7fa5972d
#
_cell.length_a   1.000
_cell.length_b   1.000
_cell.length_c   1.000
_cell.angle_alpha   90.00
_cell.angle_beta   90.00
_cell.angle_gamma   90.00
#
_symmetry.space_group_name_H-M   'P 1'
#
loop_
_entity.id
_entity.type
_entity.pdbx_description
1 polymer ?
#
loop_
_entity_poly.entity_id
_entity_poly.type
_entity_poly.pdbx_seq_one_letter_code
_entity_poly.pdbx_strand_id
1 'polypeptide(L)'
;RIHVSNRYTEGVSSPFPFSSLPLDSSPVMASSPPPSILYPSRAPVNDGHQGLEAVISNNNIRMEAGDIEEFRARKVALITGISGQDGSYLAELLLSKGYKVHGIIRRSSSFNTARIEHLYSNPVTHTGGASFALHYGDMTDSSCLIKLIRSIEPTEVYHLAAQSHVKVSFDLPEYTAEVDAVGTLRLLDAIHACGLTERVRFYQASTSELYGKVQEVPQKETTPFYPRSPYAVAKMYGYWIVVNYREAYNMFACNGILFNHESPRRGETFVTRKITRTVAKISLGQQECVELGNLSAKRDWGHAREYVEAMWRILQHTVPEDFVIATGVYTTVREFCRLAFMEVGIELEWEGKGVEEVGKCKETGIVRVKVNPKYYRPTEVEELLGDASKAKAKLGWEPKVTLPELVKEMVASDLALMKANPTA
;
A
#
# COMPACT_ATOMS: atom_id res chain seq x y z
N ARG A 1 -47.35 9.58 7.04
CA ARG A 1 -48.16 10.28 6.01
C ARG A 1 -47.76 11.74 6.00
N ILE A 2 -46.91 12.16 5.07
CA ILE A 2 -46.93 13.51 4.49
C ILE A 2 -46.49 13.35 3.03
N HIS A 3 -47.41 13.60 2.10
CA HIS A 3 -47.20 13.77 0.68
C HIS A 3 -46.54 15.15 0.44
N VAL A 4 -45.53 15.20 -0.41
CA VAL A 4 -45.17 16.39 -1.17
C VAL A 4 -44.98 16.00 -2.61
N SER A 5 -45.82 16.59 -3.46
CA SER A 5 -45.94 16.35 -4.89
C SER A 5 -44.83 17.02 -5.70
N ASN A 6 -44.41 16.32 -6.75
CA ASN A 6 -43.69 16.85 -7.91
C ASN A 6 -44.53 17.83 -8.71
N ARG A 7 -43.92 18.95 -9.11
CA ARG A 7 -44.15 19.62 -10.40
C ARG A 7 -43.08 20.71 -10.57
N TYR A 8 -42.24 20.59 -11.60
CA TYR A 8 -41.90 21.68 -12.52
C TYR A 8 -41.40 21.09 -13.82
N THR A 9 -42.17 21.37 -14.86
CA THR A 9 -41.94 21.12 -16.28
C THR A 9 -41.31 22.35 -16.92
N GLU A 10 -40.51 22.10 -17.97
CA GLU A 10 -40.29 22.87 -19.21
C GLU A 10 -39.48 24.18 -19.17
N GLY A 11 -38.33 24.18 -19.80
CA GLY A 11 -38.14 24.71 -21.14
C GLY A 11 -37.66 26.15 -21.20
N VAL A 12 -36.33 26.36 -21.44
CA VAL A 12 -35.90 27.55 -22.26
C VAL A 12 -34.66 27.13 -23.05
N SER A 13 -34.86 27.02 -24.34
CA SER A 13 -33.85 27.05 -25.40
C SER A 13 -33.49 28.49 -25.73
N SER A 14 -32.22 28.84 -25.87
CA SER A 14 -31.79 29.99 -26.65
C SER A 14 -30.34 29.80 -27.11
N PRO A 15 -30.07 30.08 -28.40
CA PRO A 15 -28.77 29.86 -29.00
C PRO A 15 -27.96 31.18 -29.08
N PHE A 16 -26.66 31.13 -28.76
CA PHE A 16 -25.76 32.21 -29.16
C PHE A 16 -24.85 31.74 -30.34
N PRO A 17 -24.71 32.56 -31.40
CA PRO A 17 -23.90 32.20 -32.54
C PRO A 17 -22.42 32.48 -32.32
N PHE A 18 -21.58 31.52 -32.69
CA PHE A 18 -20.15 31.73 -32.88
C PHE A 18 -19.90 32.62 -34.08
N SER A 19 -19.37 33.81 -33.87
CA SER A 19 -18.77 34.63 -34.94
C SER A 19 -17.27 34.37 -35.00
N SER A 20 -16.84 33.88 -36.14
CA SER A 20 -15.45 33.74 -36.52
C SER A 20 -14.79 35.14 -36.76
N LEU A 21 -13.67 35.39 -36.07
CA LEU A 21 -12.77 36.48 -36.39
C LEU A 21 -11.51 35.92 -37.05
N PRO A 22 -10.92 36.64 -38.06
CA PRO A 22 -9.80 36.15 -38.84
C PRO A 22 -8.46 36.28 -38.12
N LEU A 23 -7.58 35.32 -38.38
CA LEU A 23 -6.16 35.32 -37.97
C LEU A 23 -5.42 36.43 -38.69
N ASP A 24 -4.96 37.45 -37.96
CA ASP A 24 -4.03 38.46 -38.46
C ASP A 24 -2.59 37.99 -38.21
N SER A 25 -1.84 37.88 -39.29
CA SER A 25 -0.45 37.47 -39.31
C SER A 25 0.43 38.71 -39.28
N SER A 26 0.92 39.10 -38.10
CA SER A 26 1.98 40.10 -37.99
C SER A 26 3.17 39.52 -37.18
N PRO A 27 4.43 39.83 -37.60
CA PRO A 27 5.61 39.18 -37.00
C PRO A 27 5.92 39.73 -35.62
N VAL A 28 6.14 38.80 -34.70
CA VAL A 28 6.58 39.09 -33.30
C VAL A 28 8.01 39.60 -33.34
N MET A 29 8.19 40.88 -33.04
CA MET A 29 9.49 41.48 -32.75
C MET A 29 10.07 40.85 -31.48
N ALA A 30 11.32 40.41 -31.55
CA ALA A 30 12.11 39.91 -30.44
C ALA A 30 12.29 40.99 -29.35
N SER A 31 11.75 40.81 -28.19
CA SER A 31 12.00 41.66 -27.03
C SER A 31 13.33 41.28 -26.38
N SER A 32 14.22 42.25 -26.20
CA SER A 32 15.48 42.18 -25.48
C SER A 32 15.26 41.77 -24.00
N PRO A 33 16.23 41.09 -23.37
CA PRO A 33 16.11 40.69 -21.95
C PRO A 33 16.17 41.92 -21.02
N PRO A 34 15.51 41.83 -19.85
CA PRO A 34 15.54 42.96 -18.90
C PRO A 34 16.93 43.14 -18.29
N PRO A 35 17.26 44.38 -17.87
CA PRO A 35 18.58 44.70 -17.33
C PRO A 35 18.86 44.00 -16.02
N SER A 36 20.06 43.44 -15.86
CA SER A 36 20.61 42.85 -14.65
C SER A 36 20.66 43.91 -13.54
N ILE A 37 19.97 43.60 -12.42
CA ILE A 37 20.10 44.40 -11.19
C ILE A 37 21.46 44.09 -10.56
N LEU A 38 22.36 45.05 -10.70
CA LEU A 38 23.65 45.05 -9.95
C LEU A 38 23.38 45.38 -8.48
N TYR A 39 23.61 44.44 -7.61
CA TYR A 39 23.73 44.72 -6.17
C TYR A 39 25.07 45.41 -5.89
N PRO A 40 25.08 46.48 -5.09
CA PRO A 40 26.33 47.15 -4.75
C PRO A 40 27.19 46.22 -3.85
N SER A 41 28.49 46.13 -4.19
CA SER A 41 29.50 45.45 -3.40
C SER A 41 29.60 46.07 -1.98
N ARG A 42 29.33 45.29 -0.99
CA ARG A 42 29.63 45.69 0.42
C ARG A 42 31.13 45.70 0.65
N ALA A 43 31.60 46.81 1.18
CA ALA A 43 32.95 46.94 1.74
C ALA A 43 33.17 45.96 2.91
N PRO A 44 34.42 45.54 3.19
CA PRO A 44 34.71 44.60 4.25
C PRO A 44 34.46 45.27 5.61
N VAL A 45 33.57 44.70 6.42
CA VAL A 45 33.45 45.00 7.85
C VAL A 45 34.30 44.00 8.60
N ASN A 46 35.27 44.55 9.33
CA ASN A 46 36.20 43.80 10.16
C ASN A 46 35.52 43.30 11.43
N ASP A 47 35.88 42.09 11.80
CA ASP A 47 36.01 41.50 13.14
C ASP A 47 34.82 41.52 14.13
N GLY A 48 34.30 40.31 14.39
CA GLY A 48 33.51 40.02 15.56
C GLY A 48 32.75 38.67 15.57
N HIS A 49 32.94 37.79 14.58
CA HIS A 49 32.15 36.55 14.46
C HIS A 49 32.91 35.24 14.47
N GLN A 50 34.04 35.14 15.20
CA GLN A 50 34.67 33.81 15.42
C GLN A 50 33.98 32.93 16.46
N GLY A 51 32.93 33.42 17.14
CA GLY A 51 32.26 32.68 18.21
C GLY A 51 31.00 31.90 17.78
N LEU A 52 30.35 32.26 16.67
CA LEU A 52 29.08 31.60 16.28
C LEU A 52 29.25 30.44 15.29
N GLU A 53 30.23 30.48 14.41
CA GLU A 53 30.50 29.36 13.49
C GLU A 53 31.05 28.12 14.20
N ALA A 54 31.75 28.29 15.32
CA ALA A 54 32.24 27.20 16.16
C ALA A 54 31.13 26.48 16.93
N VAL A 55 29.98 27.12 17.18
CA VAL A 55 28.83 26.52 17.90
C VAL A 55 27.91 25.74 16.93
N ILE A 56 27.87 26.12 15.64
CA ILE A 56 27.09 25.40 14.62
C ILE A 56 27.84 24.18 14.09
N SER A 57 29.17 24.19 14.12
CA SER A 57 30.04 23.09 13.67
C SER A 57 30.09 21.90 14.64
N ASN A 58 29.70 22.06 15.91
CA ASN A 58 29.83 21.01 16.93
C ASN A 58 28.60 20.10 17.15
N ASN A 59 27.53 20.22 16.35
CA ASN A 59 26.38 19.33 16.46
C ASN A 59 26.33 18.24 15.38
N ASN A 60 27.31 18.13 14.50
CA ASN A 60 27.53 16.95 13.68
C ASN A 60 28.47 15.97 14.40
N ILE A 61 28.01 15.38 15.50
CA ILE A 61 28.63 14.16 16.03
C ILE A 61 28.33 13.08 14.99
N ARG A 62 29.27 12.87 14.06
CA ARG A 62 29.25 11.68 13.19
C ARG A 62 29.38 10.50 14.13
N MET A 63 28.29 9.76 14.33
CA MET A 63 28.29 8.57 15.17
C MET A 63 29.28 7.56 14.62
N GLU A 64 30.02 6.92 15.51
CA GLU A 64 30.93 5.85 15.14
C GLU A 64 30.11 4.63 14.68
N ALA A 65 30.67 3.83 13.76
CA ALA A 65 29.97 2.64 13.24
C ALA A 65 29.55 1.69 14.36
N GLY A 66 30.34 1.61 15.45
CA GLY A 66 30.01 0.81 16.63
C GLY A 66 28.73 1.24 17.35
N ASP A 67 28.49 2.54 17.47
CA ASP A 67 27.26 3.06 18.11
C ASP A 67 26.00 2.72 17.30
N ILE A 68 26.12 2.69 15.99
CA ILE A 68 24.99 2.32 15.10
C ILE A 68 24.69 0.83 15.22
N GLU A 69 25.70 -0.03 15.30
CA GLU A 69 25.54 -1.47 15.47
C GLU A 69 24.91 -1.80 16.84
N GLU A 70 25.38 -1.16 17.91
CA GLU A 70 24.80 -1.31 19.25
C GLU A 70 23.33 -0.85 19.26
N PHE A 71 23.04 0.30 18.64
CA PHE A 71 21.66 0.78 18.50
C PHE A 71 20.78 -0.24 17.80
N ARG A 72 21.23 -0.79 16.66
CA ARG A 72 20.47 -1.77 15.86
C ARG A 72 20.34 -3.12 16.54
N ALA A 73 21.29 -3.53 17.35
CA ALA A 73 21.24 -4.77 18.14
C ALA A 73 20.06 -4.83 19.13
N ARG A 74 19.46 -3.69 19.48
CA ARG A 74 18.26 -3.64 20.35
C ARG A 74 17.02 -4.28 19.73
N LYS A 75 16.95 -4.43 18.40
CA LYS A 75 15.84 -5.01 17.65
C LYS A 75 14.46 -4.44 18.03
N VAL A 76 14.30 -3.14 17.89
CA VAL A 76 13.04 -2.44 18.15
C VAL A 76 12.38 -2.10 16.83
N ALA A 77 11.23 -2.70 16.53
CA ALA A 77 10.48 -2.47 15.30
C ALA A 77 9.25 -1.62 15.54
N LEU A 78 9.03 -0.62 14.70
CA LEU A 78 7.79 0.14 14.63
C LEU A 78 7.03 -0.23 13.34
N ILE A 79 5.79 -0.72 13.49
CA ILE A 79 4.92 -1.09 12.37
C ILE A 79 3.73 -0.12 12.32
N THR A 80 3.61 0.66 11.26
CA THR A 80 2.38 1.39 10.97
C THR A 80 1.43 0.47 10.21
N GLY A 81 0.11 0.56 10.47
CA GLY A 81 -0.85 -0.35 9.86
C GLY A 81 -0.79 -1.79 10.40
N ILE A 82 -0.35 -1.97 11.64
CA ILE A 82 -0.14 -3.27 12.28
C ILE A 82 -1.39 -4.14 12.32
N SER A 83 -2.59 -3.56 12.37
CA SER A 83 -3.87 -4.28 12.38
C SER A 83 -4.33 -4.75 10.98
N GLY A 84 -3.57 -4.44 9.93
CA GLY A 84 -3.79 -4.94 8.57
C GLY A 84 -3.37 -6.40 8.40
N GLN A 85 -3.59 -6.95 7.19
CA GLN A 85 -3.14 -8.29 6.84
C GLN A 85 -1.62 -8.44 7.07
N ASP A 86 -0.84 -7.63 6.38
CA ASP A 86 0.62 -7.73 6.40
C ASP A 86 1.19 -7.32 7.75
N GLY A 87 0.65 -6.27 8.37
CA GLY A 87 1.08 -5.83 9.69
C GLY A 87 0.93 -6.91 10.76
N SER A 88 -0.15 -7.71 10.69
CA SER A 88 -0.38 -8.80 11.64
C SER A 88 0.60 -9.97 11.46
N TYR A 89 0.89 -10.38 10.22
CA TYR A 89 1.89 -11.42 9.94
C TYR A 89 3.31 -10.93 10.24
N LEU A 90 3.62 -9.68 9.92
CA LEU A 90 4.93 -9.09 10.21
C LEU A 90 5.18 -8.99 11.71
N ALA A 91 4.17 -8.62 12.50
CA ALA A 91 4.27 -8.59 13.96
C ALA A 91 4.61 -9.98 14.51
N GLU A 92 3.92 -11.05 14.09
CA GLU A 92 4.22 -12.42 14.45
C GLU A 92 5.65 -12.82 14.08
N LEU A 93 6.06 -12.53 12.85
CA LEU A 93 7.41 -12.83 12.35
C LEU A 93 8.48 -12.13 13.18
N LEU A 94 8.33 -10.83 13.46
CA LEU A 94 9.33 -10.06 14.20
C LEU A 94 9.40 -10.49 15.66
N LEU A 95 8.26 -10.77 16.29
CA LEU A 95 8.22 -11.33 17.65
C LEU A 95 8.96 -12.67 17.71
N SER A 96 8.76 -13.57 16.73
CA SER A 96 9.46 -14.86 16.66
C SER A 96 10.97 -14.70 16.47
N LYS A 97 11.43 -13.58 15.92
CA LYS A 97 12.84 -13.22 15.74
C LYS A 97 13.44 -12.44 16.94
N GLY A 98 12.67 -12.28 18.01
CA GLY A 98 13.11 -11.62 19.25
C GLY A 98 13.10 -10.10 19.22
N TYR A 99 12.31 -9.49 18.32
CA TYR A 99 12.11 -8.04 18.31
C TYR A 99 11.16 -7.59 19.42
N LYS A 100 11.37 -6.37 19.89
CA LYS A 100 10.32 -5.58 20.54
C LYS A 100 9.49 -4.91 19.45
N VAL A 101 8.21 -5.24 19.39
CA VAL A 101 7.32 -4.75 18.32
C VAL A 101 6.38 -3.68 18.87
N HIS A 102 6.46 -2.51 18.29
CA HIS A 102 5.55 -1.39 18.53
C HIS A 102 4.65 -1.21 17.31
N GLY A 103 3.33 -1.17 17.51
CA GLY A 103 2.37 -0.99 16.44
C GLY A 103 1.61 0.32 16.55
N ILE A 104 1.44 1.04 15.44
CA ILE A 104 0.55 2.19 15.36
C ILE A 104 -0.82 1.72 14.89
N ILE A 105 -1.86 2.01 15.69
CA ILE A 105 -3.27 1.81 15.37
C ILE A 105 -3.99 3.14 15.35
N ARG A 106 -4.90 3.31 14.37
CA ARG A 106 -5.74 4.50 14.30
C ARG A 106 -6.89 4.39 15.32
N ARG A 107 -7.19 5.49 16.02
CA ARG A 107 -8.36 5.56 16.89
C ARG A 107 -9.63 5.42 16.05
N SER A 108 -10.45 4.45 16.37
CA SER A 108 -11.74 4.19 15.71
C SER A 108 -12.79 3.86 16.76
N SER A 109 -14.05 4.18 16.47
CA SER A 109 -15.21 3.78 17.29
C SER A 109 -15.55 2.29 17.11
N SER A 110 -15.12 1.67 16.01
CA SER A 110 -15.22 0.24 15.76
C SER A 110 -13.89 -0.45 16.03
N PHE A 111 -13.94 -1.69 16.53
CA PHE A 111 -12.75 -2.50 16.74
C PHE A 111 -12.14 -2.89 15.38
N ASN A 112 -10.84 -2.66 15.22
CA ASN A 112 -10.08 -3.01 14.01
C ASN A 112 -8.83 -3.85 14.31
N THR A 113 -8.76 -4.45 15.51
CA THR A 113 -7.60 -5.19 16.02
C THR A 113 -7.73 -6.71 15.93
N ALA A 114 -8.83 -7.24 15.38
CA ALA A 114 -9.10 -8.68 15.36
C ALA A 114 -7.94 -9.55 14.82
N ARG A 115 -7.15 -9.05 13.85
CA ARG A 115 -6.01 -9.79 13.28
C ARG A 115 -4.80 -9.90 14.21
N ILE A 116 -4.72 -9.07 15.25
CA ILE A 116 -3.61 -9.01 16.22
C ILE A 116 -4.06 -9.28 17.66
N GLU A 117 -5.35 -9.57 17.88
CA GLU A 117 -5.91 -9.74 19.21
C GLU A 117 -5.22 -10.87 19.98
N HIS A 118 -4.85 -11.96 19.31
CA HIS A 118 -4.10 -13.07 19.90
C HIS A 118 -2.68 -12.68 20.38
N LEU A 119 -2.07 -11.62 19.83
CA LEU A 119 -0.79 -11.07 20.30
C LEU A 119 -0.97 -10.18 21.53
N TYR A 120 -2.06 -9.47 21.55
CA TYR A 120 -2.38 -8.44 22.51
C TYR A 120 -3.03 -9.03 23.78
N SER A 121 -3.81 -10.08 23.67
CA SER A 121 -4.39 -10.79 24.82
C SER A 121 -3.43 -11.78 25.51
N ASN A 122 -2.22 -11.96 24.96
CA ASN A 122 -1.21 -12.80 25.58
C ASN A 122 -0.51 -12.06 26.73
N PRO A 123 -0.63 -12.52 27.99
CA PRO A 123 -0.01 -11.86 29.15
C PRO A 123 1.50 -11.70 29.03
N VAL A 124 2.19 -12.59 28.32
CA VAL A 124 3.65 -12.56 28.12
C VAL A 124 4.08 -11.40 27.21
N THR A 125 3.23 -11.01 26.27
CA THR A 125 3.53 -9.91 25.34
C THR A 125 3.05 -8.55 25.85
N HIS A 126 2.25 -8.51 26.91
CA HIS A 126 1.53 -7.32 27.37
C HIS A 126 1.96 -6.76 28.73
N THR A 127 2.64 -7.52 29.56
CA THR A 127 3.05 -7.11 30.91
C THR A 127 4.50 -6.64 30.96
N GLY A 128 4.76 -5.57 31.69
CA GLY A 128 6.02 -4.86 31.99
C GLY A 128 7.34 -5.48 31.49
N GLY A 129 7.89 -4.97 30.43
CA GLY A 129 8.97 -5.55 29.66
C GLY A 129 8.48 -6.29 28.41
N ALA A 130 7.20 -6.19 28.10
CA ALA A 130 6.52 -6.82 26.98
C ALA A 130 7.19 -6.52 25.64
N SER A 131 7.35 -7.55 24.84
CA SER A 131 7.88 -7.46 23.48
C SER A 131 6.87 -6.90 22.47
N PHE A 132 5.63 -6.59 22.88
CA PHE A 132 4.56 -6.07 22.03
C PHE A 132 3.81 -4.91 22.67
N ALA A 133 3.71 -3.78 21.97
CA ALA A 133 2.98 -2.59 22.43
C ALA A 133 2.21 -1.92 21.29
N LEU A 134 1.00 -1.42 21.58
CA LEU A 134 0.16 -0.67 20.65
C LEU A 134 0.09 0.79 21.05
N HIS A 135 0.17 1.68 20.06
CA HIS A 135 0.10 3.12 20.22
C HIS A 135 -0.99 3.69 19.31
N TYR A 136 -1.77 4.63 19.82
CA TYR A 136 -2.66 5.40 18.97
C TYR A 136 -1.87 6.43 18.17
N GLY A 137 -2.13 6.50 16.86
CA GLY A 137 -1.52 7.48 15.96
C GLY A 137 -2.21 7.49 14.61
N ASP A 138 -1.99 8.57 13.86
CA ASP A 138 -2.52 8.75 12.52
C ASP A 138 -1.41 9.31 11.61
N MET A 139 -1.37 8.85 10.35
CA MET A 139 -0.39 9.32 9.36
C MET A 139 -0.61 10.79 8.97
N THR A 140 -1.75 11.36 9.35
CA THR A 140 -2.09 12.77 9.13
C THR A 140 -1.64 13.68 10.28
N ASP A 141 -1.11 13.13 11.40
CA ASP A 141 -0.68 13.87 12.58
C ASP A 141 0.84 13.81 12.80
N SER A 142 1.55 14.81 12.27
CA SER A 142 3.02 14.92 12.40
C SER A 142 3.48 14.99 13.86
N SER A 143 2.74 15.68 14.73
CA SER A 143 3.13 15.85 16.13
C SER A 143 3.07 14.53 16.90
N CYS A 144 2.06 13.71 16.60
CA CYS A 144 1.93 12.38 17.15
C CYS A 144 3.08 11.48 16.68
N LEU A 145 3.40 11.49 15.39
CA LEU A 145 4.49 10.68 14.83
C LEU A 145 5.84 11.03 15.44
N ILE A 146 6.17 12.32 15.57
CA ILE A 146 7.41 12.78 16.23
C ILE A 146 7.49 12.28 17.68
N LYS A 147 6.41 12.39 18.45
CA LYS A 147 6.36 11.91 19.84
C LYS A 147 6.60 10.40 19.92
N LEU A 148 5.99 9.62 19.02
CA LEU A 148 6.15 8.18 19.00
C LEU A 148 7.57 7.77 18.60
N ILE A 149 8.13 8.35 17.54
CA ILE A 149 9.51 8.07 17.10
C ILE A 149 10.49 8.39 18.22
N ARG A 150 10.34 9.55 18.87
CA ARG A 150 11.22 9.97 19.99
C ARG A 150 11.12 9.04 21.20
N SER A 151 9.91 8.58 21.54
CA SER A 151 9.70 7.74 22.74
C SER A 151 10.10 6.28 22.53
N ILE A 152 9.97 5.76 21.30
CA ILE A 152 10.24 4.36 20.96
C ILE A 152 11.70 4.17 20.54
N GLU A 153 12.28 5.15 19.85
CA GLU A 153 13.59 5.06 19.20
C GLU A 153 13.76 3.76 18.42
N PRO A 154 12.88 3.50 17.41
CA PRO A 154 12.90 2.23 16.69
C PRO A 154 14.23 2.04 15.95
N THR A 155 14.67 0.79 15.84
CA THR A 155 15.81 0.41 14.98
C THR A 155 15.38 0.14 13.54
N GLU A 156 14.13 -0.30 13.38
CA GLU A 156 13.50 -0.59 12.09
C GLU A 156 12.08 -0.02 12.08
N VAL A 157 11.71 0.63 10.98
CA VAL A 157 10.35 1.15 10.74
C VAL A 157 9.78 0.49 9.51
N TYR A 158 8.64 -0.19 9.67
CA TYR A 158 7.88 -0.80 8.59
C TYR A 158 6.61 0.01 8.33
N HIS A 159 6.61 0.78 7.26
CA HIS A 159 5.48 1.63 6.90
C HIS A 159 4.50 0.90 6.00
N LEU A 160 3.45 0.32 6.62
CA LEU A 160 2.38 -0.44 5.95
C LEU A 160 1.02 0.27 6.00
N ALA A 161 0.91 1.37 6.77
CA ALA A 161 -0.34 2.13 6.85
C ALA A 161 -0.66 2.80 5.52
N ALA A 162 -1.87 2.60 5.03
CA ALA A 162 -2.36 3.19 3.80
C ALA A 162 -3.91 3.15 3.73
N GLN A 163 -4.51 4.01 2.92
CA GLN A 163 -5.82 3.77 2.32
C GLN A 163 -5.59 2.85 1.11
N SER A 164 -5.57 1.52 1.31
CA SER A 164 -5.11 0.55 0.31
C SER A 164 -6.16 0.07 -0.70
N HIS A 165 -7.42 0.53 -0.59
CA HIS A 165 -8.49 0.10 -1.47
C HIS A 165 -8.54 0.97 -2.74
N VAL A 166 -8.05 0.45 -3.86
CA VAL A 166 -7.90 1.20 -5.12
C VAL A 166 -9.22 1.85 -5.58
N LYS A 167 -10.36 1.12 -5.54
CA LYS A 167 -11.66 1.69 -5.95
C LYS A 167 -12.06 2.87 -5.07
N VAL A 168 -11.87 2.78 -3.75
CA VAL A 168 -12.19 3.86 -2.79
C VAL A 168 -11.35 5.11 -3.05
N SER A 169 -10.14 4.98 -3.60
CA SER A 169 -9.31 6.15 -3.90
C SER A 169 -9.92 7.08 -4.95
N PHE A 170 -10.81 6.59 -5.83
CA PHE A 170 -11.56 7.43 -6.76
C PHE A 170 -12.68 8.22 -6.06
N ASP A 171 -13.21 7.70 -4.97
CA ASP A 171 -14.25 8.35 -4.20
C ASP A 171 -13.65 9.32 -3.14
N LEU A 172 -12.44 9.02 -2.64
CA LEU A 172 -11.73 9.76 -1.59
C LEU A 172 -10.27 10.07 -2.00
N PRO A 173 -10.02 10.79 -3.11
CA PRO A 173 -8.67 11.00 -3.64
C PRO A 173 -7.79 11.85 -2.73
N GLU A 174 -8.35 12.90 -2.12
CA GLU A 174 -7.63 13.80 -1.21
C GLU A 174 -7.20 13.06 0.06
N TYR A 175 -8.11 12.35 0.71
CA TYR A 175 -7.79 11.53 1.88
C TYR A 175 -6.73 10.48 1.57
N THR A 176 -6.80 9.85 0.39
CA THR A 176 -5.80 8.88 -0.06
C THR A 176 -4.43 9.54 -0.21
N ALA A 177 -4.36 10.74 -0.80
CA ALA A 177 -3.11 11.49 -0.94
C ALA A 177 -2.54 11.90 0.43
N GLU A 178 -3.37 12.37 1.35
CA GLU A 178 -2.95 12.77 2.69
C GLU A 178 -2.36 11.62 3.51
N VAL A 179 -2.95 10.43 3.42
CA VAL A 179 -2.48 9.26 4.16
C VAL A 179 -1.29 8.59 3.47
N ASP A 180 -1.39 8.31 2.18
CA ASP A 180 -0.45 7.44 1.48
C ASP A 180 0.78 8.18 0.94
N ALA A 181 0.62 9.45 0.53
CA ALA A 181 1.71 10.29 0.03
C ALA A 181 2.31 11.13 1.15
N VAL A 182 1.56 12.11 1.65
CA VAL A 182 2.05 13.06 2.65
C VAL A 182 2.32 12.36 4.00
N GLY A 183 1.55 11.32 4.34
CA GLY A 183 1.79 10.51 5.53
C GLY A 183 3.13 9.79 5.51
N THR A 184 3.58 9.30 4.34
CA THR A 184 4.93 8.75 4.17
C THR A 184 6.01 9.80 4.44
N LEU A 185 5.85 11.00 3.86
CA LEU A 185 6.77 12.12 4.13
C LEU A 185 6.80 12.48 5.62
N ARG A 186 5.65 12.61 6.28
CA ARG A 186 5.57 12.94 7.72
C ARG A 186 6.32 11.94 8.59
N LEU A 187 6.28 10.65 8.25
CA LEU A 187 6.98 9.63 9.02
C LEU A 187 8.50 9.70 8.80
N LEU A 188 8.95 9.90 7.57
CA LEU A 188 10.37 10.11 7.25
C LEU A 188 10.91 11.37 7.94
N ASP A 189 10.16 12.47 7.88
CA ASP A 189 10.51 13.73 8.53
C ASP A 189 10.53 13.60 10.05
N ALA A 190 9.61 12.84 10.65
CA ALA A 190 9.64 12.56 12.08
C ALA A 190 10.91 11.82 12.52
N ILE A 191 11.40 10.85 11.71
CA ILE A 191 12.66 10.15 11.96
C ILE A 191 13.83 11.14 11.86
N HIS A 192 13.83 11.99 10.82
CA HIS A 192 14.85 13.01 10.59
C HIS A 192 14.89 14.05 11.73
N ALA A 193 13.73 14.58 12.10
CA ALA A 193 13.59 15.57 13.19
C ALA A 193 14.00 15.01 14.57
N CYS A 194 13.95 13.71 14.76
CA CYS A 194 14.42 13.03 15.98
C CYS A 194 15.93 12.71 15.95
N GLY A 195 16.66 13.05 14.88
CA GLY A 195 18.09 12.76 14.75
C GLY A 195 18.42 11.27 14.55
N LEU A 196 17.46 10.49 14.03
CA LEU A 196 17.60 9.04 13.88
C LEU A 196 17.87 8.59 12.43
N THR A 197 18.10 9.53 11.51
CA THR A 197 18.19 9.30 10.06
C THR A 197 19.22 8.23 9.68
N GLU A 198 20.41 8.26 10.23
CA GLU A 198 21.48 7.30 9.92
C GLU A 198 21.36 5.97 10.70
N ARG A 199 20.55 5.98 11.78
CA ARG A 199 20.43 4.84 12.72
C ARG A 199 19.31 3.88 12.33
N VAL A 200 18.16 4.42 11.89
CA VAL A 200 16.94 3.68 11.58
C VAL A 200 17.02 3.08 10.17
N ARG A 201 16.55 1.84 10.03
CA ARG A 201 16.25 1.24 8.72
C ARG A 201 14.76 1.39 8.45
N PHE A 202 14.41 1.94 7.29
CA PHE A 202 13.05 2.27 6.90
C PHE A 202 12.59 1.44 5.71
N TYR A 203 11.45 0.76 5.86
CA TYR A 203 10.78 0.02 4.80
C TYR A 203 9.47 0.70 4.42
N GLN A 204 9.28 0.95 3.13
CA GLN A 204 8.04 1.41 2.51
C GLN A 204 7.34 0.27 1.79
N ALA A 205 6.09 -0.03 2.17
CA ALA A 205 5.22 -0.87 1.36
C ALA A 205 4.78 -0.08 0.12
N SER A 206 5.48 -0.30 -0.97
CA SER A 206 5.11 0.18 -2.28
C SER A 206 4.20 -0.83 -2.98
N THR A 207 3.87 -0.66 -4.25
CA THR A 207 2.82 -1.45 -4.89
C THR A 207 3.07 -1.66 -6.39
N SER A 208 2.67 -2.80 -6.93
CA SER A 208 2.64 -3.06 -8.37
C SER A 208 1.68 -2.13 -9.14
N GLU A 209 0.73 -1.50 -8.47
CA GLU A 209 -0.17 -0.50 -9.09
C GLU A 209 0.59 0.75 -9.62
N LEU A 210 1.87 0.96 -9.21
CA LEU A 210 2.75 1.99 -9.79
C LEU A 210 2.94 1.78 -11.28
N TYR A 211 3.03 0.53 -11.75
CA TYR A 211 3.21 0.21 -13.15
C TYR A 211 1.98 0.54 -14.00
N GLY A 212 0.77 0.41 -13.44
CA GLY A 212 -0.49 0.89 -13.98
C GLY A 212 -0.74 0.52 -15.44
N LYS A 213 -0.58 1.49 -16.38
CA LYS A 213 -0.55 1.21 -17.82
C LYS A 213 0.81 0.63 -18.17
N VAL A 214 0.91 -0.67 -18.09
CA VAL A 214 2.15 -1.44 -18.18
C VAL A 214 2.96 -1.10 -19.42
N GLN A 215 4.24 -0.79 -19.23
CA GLN A 215 5.19 -0.44 -20.30
C GLN A 215 6.09 -1.61 -20.68
N GLU A 216 6.21 -2.61 -19.82
CA GLU A 216 7.08 -3.78 -19.97
C GLU A 216 6.47 -4.97 -19.22
N VAL A 217 6.61 -6.19 -19.76
CA VAL A 217 6.16 -7.45 -19.13
C VAL A 217 7.28 -8.47 -19.20
N PRO A 218 7.69 -9.10 -18.09
CA PRO A 218 7.29 -8.81 -16.71
C PRO A 218 7.84 -7.47 -16.19
N GLN A 219 7.22 -6.90 -15.14
CA GLN A 219 7.65 -5.67 -14.51
C GLN A 219 8.79 -5.94 -13.52
N LYS A 220 9.82 -5.10 -13.55
CA LYS A 220 10.98 -5.11 -12.67
C LYS A 220 11.25 -3.73 -12.09
N GLU A 221 12.25 -3.58 -11.25
CA GLU A 221 12.56 -2.32 -10.54
C GLU A 221 12.85 -1.15 -11.49
N THR A 222 13.31 -1.43 -12.71
CA THR A 222 13.64 -0.41 -13.74
C THR A 222 12.49 -0.11 -14.69
N THR A 223 11.38 -0.86 -14.64
CA THR A 223 10.22 -0.64 -15.50
C THR A 223 9.57 0.71 -15.18
N PRO A 224 9.33 1.59 -16.18
CA PRO A 224 8.72 2.89 -15.94
C PRO A 224 7.32 2.80 -15.33
N PHE A 225 7.05 3.67 -14.35
CA PHE A 225 5.74 3.79 -13.72
C PHE A 225 4.76 4.60 -14.58
N TYR A 226 3.51 4.13 -14.63
CA TYR A 226 2.40 4.85 -15.28
C TYR A 226 1.10 4.63 -14.48
N PRO A 227 0.94 5.29 -13.31
CA PRO A 227 -0.16 5.03 -12.39
C PRO A 227 -1.53 5.24 -13.01
N ARG A 228 -2.53 4.43 -12.61
CA ARG A 228 -3.89 4.44 -13.16
C ARG A 228 -4.98 4.64 -12.10
N SER A 229 -4.61 5.16 -10.93
CA SER A 229 -5.57 5.47 -9.86
C SER A 229 -5.01 6.54 -8.93
N PRO A 230 -5.85 7.29 -8.20
CA PRO A 230 -5.38 8.21 -7.16
C PRO A 230 -4.51 7.50 -6.10
N TYR A 231 -4.85 6.24 -5.75
CA TYR A 231 -4.03 5.39 -4.89
C TYR A 231 -2.62 5.20 -5.47
N ALA A 232 -2.52 4.79 -6.73
CA ALA A 232 -1.22 4.55 -7.36
C ALA A 232 -0.38 5.84 -7.45
N VAL A 233 -1.00 6.99 -7.74
CA VAL A 233 -0.33 8.31 -7.75
C VAL A 233 0.19 8.67 -6.35
N ALA A 234 -0.60 8.47 -5.31
CA ALA A 234 -0.18 8.73 -3.94
C ALA A 234 0.98 7.80 -3.51
N LYS A 235 0.90 6.52 -3.86
CA LYS A 235 1.98 5.55 -3.61
C LYS A 235 3.25 5.86 -4.42
N MET A 236 3.11 6.43 -5.62
CA MET A 236 4.26 6.87 -6.42
C MET A 236 4.99 8.04 -5.76
N TYR A 237 4.27 9.00 -5.19
CA TYR A 237 4.90 10.02 -4.35
C TYR A 237 5.65 9.38 -3.18
N GLY A 238 5.00 8.44 -2.45
CA GLY A 238 5.61 7.71 -1.34
C GLY A 238 6.89 6.97 -1.74
N TYR A 239 6.90 6.33 -2.91
CA TYR A 239 8.07 5.68 -3.48
C TYR A 239 9.23 6.68 -3.68
N TRP A 240 8.98 7.77 -4.39
CA TRP A 240 10.03 8.72 -4.75
C TRP A 240 10.53 9.55 -3.56
N ILE A 241 9.69 9.83 -2.57
CA ILE A 241 10.17 10.52 -1.36
C ILE A 241 11.07 9.63 -0.53
N VAL A 242 10.84 8.31 -0.51
CA VAL A 242 11.76 7.34 0.12
C VAL A 242 13.11 7.31 -0.59
N VAL A 243 13.11 7.28 -1.94
CA VAL A 243 14.35 7.39 -2.73
C VAL A 243 15.09 8.69 -2.42
N ASN A 244 14.35 9.81 -2.38
CA ASN A 244 14.93 11.12 -2.07
C ASN A 244 15.58 11.16 -0.68
N TYR A 245 14.94 10.61 0.37
CA TYR A 245 15.52 10.56 1.71
C TYR A 245 16.75 9.65 1.77
N ARG A 246 16.76 8.55 1.01
CA ARG A 246 17.94 7.69 0.87
C ARG A 246 19.12 8.44 0.27
N GLU A 247 18.90 9.19 -0.80
CA GLU A 247 19.96 9.88 -1.55
C GLU A 247 20.41 11.19 -0.90
N ALA A 248 19.45 12.00 -0.42
CA ALA A 248 19.74 13.32 0.14
C ALA A 248 20.26 13.27 1.59
N TYR A 249 19.76 12.33 2.39
CA TYR A 249 20.06 12.27 3.83
C TYR A 249 20.79 10.98 4.25
N ASN A 250 21.25 10.16 3.30
CA ASN A 250 21.93 8.90 3.56
C ASN A 250 21.12 7.96 4.50
N MET A 251 19.79 8.05 4.46
CA MET A 251 18.91 7.16 5.23
C MET A 251 18.93 5.76 4.64
N PHE A 252 19.01 4.72 5.49
CA PHE A 252 18.77 3.35 5.03
C PHE A 252 17.27 3.16 4.78
N ALA A 253 16.78 3.55 3.61
CA ALA A 253 15.37 3.56 3.24
C ALA A 253 15.15 2.76 1.94
N CYS A 254 14.20 1.80 1.97
CA CYS A 254 13.94 0.86 0.90
C CYS A 254 12.46 0.81 0.55
N ASN A 255 12.15 0.59 -0.74
CA ASN A 255 10.82 0.27 -1.18
C ASN A 255 10.70 -1.24 -1.52
N GLY A 256 9.65 -1.90 -1.03
CA GLY A 256 9.20 -3.17 -1.57
C GLY A 256 8.06 -2.93 -2.56
N ILE A 257 8.27 -3.17 -3.84
CA ILE A 257 7.24 -3.08 -4.88
C ILE A 257 6.46 -4.39 -4.87
N LEU A 258 5.42 -4.41 -4.02
CA LEU A 258 4.68 -5.63 -3.76
C LEU A 258 3.61 -5.87 -4.83
N PHE A 259 3.62 -7.06 -5.42
CA PHE A 259 2.50 -7.57 -6.19
C PHE A 259 1.39 -8.07 -5.27
N ASN A 260 0.24 -8.44 -5.82
CA ASN A 260 -0.89 -8.82 -5.01
C ASN A 260 -0.54 -10.02 -4.11
N HIS A 261 -0.87 -9.93 -2.83
CA HIS A 261 -0.62 -11.00 -1.87
C HIS A 261 -1.78 -11.14 -0.91
N GLU A 262 -2.16 -12.37 -0.72
CA GLU A 262 -3.44 -12.76 -0.16
C GLU A 262 -3.26 -13.72 1.01
N SER A 263 -4.30 -13.87 1.80
CA SER A 263 -4.34 -14.82 2.90
C SER A 263 -5.76 -14.88 3.51
N PRO A 264 -6.02 -15.77 4.48
CA PRO A 264 -7.22 -15.72 5.30
C PRO A 264 -7.43 -14.40 6.05
N ARG A 265 -6.39 -13.55 6.18
CA ARG A 265 -6.48 -12.23 6.83
C ARG A 265 -6.70 -11.08 5.85
N ARG A 266 -6.86 -11.36 4.55
CA ARG A 266 -7.15 -10.31 3.55
C ARG A 266 -8.43 -9.55 3.92
N GLY A 267 -8.50 -8.25 3.62
CA GLY A 267 -9.71 -7.47 3.80
C GLY A 267 -10.88 -8.01 2.96
N GLU A 268 -12.08 -8.04 3.51
CA GLU A 268 -13.26 -8.68 2.92
C GLU A 268 -13.73 -8.05 1.61
N THR A 269 -13.43 -6.78 1.40
CA THR A 269 -13.80 -6.01 0.21
C THR A 269 -12.86 -6.23 -0.97
N PHE A 270 -11.71 -6.87 -0.76
CA PHE A 270 -10.79 -7.23 -1.84
C PHE A 270 -11.29 -8.45 -2.62
N VAL A 271 -11.05 -8.43 -3.93
CA VAL A 271 -11.64 -9.39 -4.87
C VAL A 271 -11.45 -10.85 -4.48
N THR A 272 -10.25 -11.25 -4.07
CA THR A 272 -9.92 -12.61 -3.67
C THR A 272 -10.70 -13.05 -2.44
N ARG A 273 -10.69 -12.24 -1.37
CA ARG A 273 -11.40 -12.54 -0.14
C ARG A 273 -12.93 -12.47 -0.34
N LYS A 274 -13.40 -11.55 -1.17
CA LYS A 274 -14.81 -11.50 -1.57
C LYS A 274 -15.25 -12.81 -2.24
N ILE A 275 -14.42 -13.37 -3.12
CA ILE A 275 -14.67 -14.63 -3.78
C ILE A 275 -14.73 -15.77 -2.75
N THR A 276 -13.69 -15.96 -1.95
CA THR A 276 -13.60 -17.10 -1.02
C THR A 276 -14.68 -17.08 0.05
N ARG A 277 -15.01 -15.90 0.60
CA ARG A 277 -16.14 -15.75 1.53
C ARG A 277 -17.49 -16.06 0.89
N THR A 278 -17.72 -15.57 -0.34
CA THR A 278 -18.98 -15.85 -1.04
C THR A 278 -19.07 -17.32 -1.42
N VAL A 279 -17.99 -17.95 -1.86
CA VAL A 279 -17.95 -19.39 -2.15
C VAL A 279 -18.31 -20.21 -0.90
N ALA A 280 -17.74 -19.84 0.27
CA ALA A 280 -18.11 -20.46 1.53
C ALA A 280 -19.60 -20.29 1.86
N LYS A 281 -20.16 -19.09 1.70
CA LYS A 281 -21.60 -18.81 1.90
C LYS A 281 -22.49 -19.59 0.93
N ILE A 282 -22.10 -19.69 -0.34
CA ILE A 282 -22.84 -20.45 -1.35
C ILE A 282 -22.89 -21.94 -0.99
N SER A 283 -21.75 -22.52 -0.59
CA SER A 283 -21.70 -23.95 -0.22
C SER A 283 -22.53 -24.28 1.03
N LEU A 284 -22.77 -23.28 1.89
CA LEU A 284 -23.63 -23.41 3.09
C LEU A 284 -25.09 -22.99 2.83
N GLY A 285 -25.47 -22.67 1.59
CA GLY A 285 -26.84 -22.24 1.23
C GLY A 285 -27.21 -20.85 1.75
N GLN A 286 -26.22 -20.02 2.15
CA GLN A 286 -26.44 -18.69 2.73
C GLN A 286 -26.46 -17.57 1.67
N GLN A 287 -25.97 -17.85 0.46
CA GLN A 287 -25.92 -16.92 -0.66
C GLN A 287 -26.04 -17.67 -1.98
N GLU A 288 -26.56 -17.03 -3.04
CA GLU A 288 -26.78 -17.67 -4.33
C GLU A 288 -25.62 -17.47 -5.31
N CYS A 289 -25.10 -16.23 -5.41
CA CYS A 289 -24.03 -15.91 -6.36
C CYS A 289 -23.08 -14.82 -5.84
N VAL A 290 -21.91 -14.69 -6.49
CA VAL A 290 -20.96 -13.60 -6.32
C VAL A 290 -21.06 -12.64 -7.50
N GLU A 291 -21.04 -11.33 -7.22
CA GLU A 291 -20.94 -10.28 -8.23
C GLU A 291 -19.53 -9.69 -8.26
N LEU A 292 -18.92 -9.64 -9.43
CA LEU A 292 -17.54 -9.21 -9.65
C LEU A 292 -17.46 -8.15 -10.76
N GLY A 293 -16.32 -7.51 -10.91
CA GLY A 293 -16.03 -6.64 -12.05
C GLY A 293 -15.39 -7.42 -13.20
N ASN A 294 -14.25 -6.93 -13.70
CA ASN A 294 -13.53 -7.52 -14.82
C ASN A 294 -12.94 -8.90 -14.47
N LEU A 295 -13.55 -9.97 -15.01
CA LEU A 295 -13.09 -11.34 -14.82
C LEU A 295 -11.81 -11.68 -15.59
N SER A 296 -11.47 -10.88 -16.62
CA SER A 296 -10.30 -11.11 -17.48
C SER A 296 -9.04 -10.43 -16.94
N ALA A 297 -9.15 -9.57 -15.92
CA ALA A 297 -8.00 -8.93 -15.30
C ALA A 297 -7.03 -9.98 -14.77
N LYS A 298 -5.74 -9.82 -15.10
CA LYS A 298 -4.66 -10.73 -14.70
C LYS A 298 -3.87 -10.14 -13.56
N ARG A 299 -3.62 -10.94 -12.52
CA ARG A 299 -2.84 -10.54 -11.36
C ARG A 299 -1.86 -11.65 -10.97
N ASP A 300 -0.72 -11.24 -10.48
CA ASP A 300 0.25 -12.10 -9.81
C ASP A 300 -0.12 -12.13 -8.32
N TRP A 301 -0.53 -13.30 -7.82
CA TRP A 301 -0.99 -13.49 -6.45
C TRP A 301 -0.07 -14.39 -5.65
N GLY A 302 0.55 -13.87 -4.61
CA GLY A 302 1.35 -14.64 -3.65
C GLY A 302 0.71 -14.73 -2.27
N HIS A 303 1.39 -15.39 -1.34
CA HIS A 303 0.94 -15.53 0.04
C HIS A 303 1.54 -14.43 0.93
N ALA A 304 0.70 -13.71 1.66
CA ALA A 304 1.12 -12.55 2.49
C ALA A 304 2.21 -12.91 3.52
N ARG A 305 2.21 -14.13 4.06
CA ARG A 305 3.24 -14.59 5.02
C ARG A 305 4.64 -14.62 4.41
N GLU A 306 4.75 -14.94 3.12
CA GLU A 306 6.04 -14.93 2.41
C GLU A 306 6.47 -13.49 2.08
N TYR A 307 5.52 -12.61 1.78
CA TYR A 307 5.79 -11.20 1.49
C TYR A 307 6.32 -10.44 2.71
N VAL A 308 5.79 -10.70 3.91
CA VAL A 308 6.34 -10.08 5.13
C VAL A 308 7.74 -10.58 5.46
N GLU A 309 8.09 -11.81 5.08
CA GLU A 309 9.48 -12.30 5.16
C GLU A 309 10.39 -11.51 4.22
N ALA A 310 9.94 -11.19 2.99
CA ALA A 310 10.68 -10.32 2.08
C ALA A 310 10.89 -8.92 2.67
N MET A 311 9.86 -8.32 3.29
CA MET A 311 9.97 -7.02 3.96
C MET A 311 11.08 -7.00 5.00
N TRP A 312 11.13 -8.05 5.84
CA TRP A 312 12.19 -8.19 6.83
C TRP A 312 13.56 -8.38 6.17
N ARG A 313 13.71 -9.26 5.17
CA ARG A 313 14.97 -9.51 4.46
C ARG A 313 15.51 -8.26 3.78
N ILE A 314 14.67 -7.41 3.19
CA ILE A 314 15.03 -6.13 2.58
C ILE A 314 15.75 -5.24 3.60
N LEU A 315 15.24 -5.14 4.82
CA LEU A 315 15.87 -4.34 5.86
C LEU A 315 17.11 -5.01 6.49
N GLN A 316 17.34 -6.32 6.27
CA GLN A 316 18.59 -6.99 6.70
C GLN A 316 19.71 -6.87 5.66
N HIS A 317 19.39 -6.43 4.44
CA HIS A 317 20.40 -6.25 3.39
C HIS A 317 21.44 -5.18 3.77
N THR A 318 22.62 -5.28 3.21
CA THR A 318 23.74 -4.36 3.53
C THR A 318 23.62 -3.00 2.88
N VAL A 319 22.94 -2.92 1.74
CA VAL A 319 22.76 -1.71 0.93
C VAL A 319 21.28 -1.40 0.79
N PRO A 320 20.83 -0.14 0.99
CA PRO A 320 19.44 0.23 0.79
C PRO A 320 19.09 0.23 -0.71
N GLU A 321 18.21 -0.68 -1.10
CA GLU A 321 17.74 -0.83 -2.49
C GLU A 321 16.24 -1.11 -2.51
N ASP A 322 15.63 -0.92 -3.70
CA ASP A 322 14.23 -1.24 -3.94
C ASP A 322 14.12 -2.63 -4.58
N PHE A 323 13.05 -3.38 -4.24
CA PHE A 323 12.87 -4.76 -4.69
C PHE A 323 11.44 -5.03 -5.14
N VAL A 324 11.30 -5.66 -6.31
CA VAL A 324 10.04 -6.30 -6.74
C VAL A 324 9.84 -7.60 -5.97
N ILE A 325 8.67 -7.77 -5.38
CA ILE A 325 8.25 -8.99 -4.69
C ILE A 325 7.00 -9.52 -5.37
N ALA A 326 7.14 -10.64 -6.05
CA ALA A 326 6.14 -11.23 -6.92
C ALA A 326 6.34 -12.74 -7.03
N THR A 327 5.32 -13.46 -7.52
CA THR A 327 5.45 -14.91 -7.78
C THR A 327 6.01 -15.21 -9.17
N GLY A 328 5.91 -14.26 -10.10
CA GLY A 328 6.27 -14.49 -11.51
C GLY A 328 5.21 -15.27 -12.30
N VAL A 329 4.03 -15.49 -11.71
CA VAL A 329 2.91 -16.18 -12.37
C VAL A 329 1.65 -15.34 -12.21
N TYR A 330 1.03 -14.99 -13.32
CA TYR A 330 -0.26 -14.32 -13.26
C TYR A 330 -1.42 -15.26 -13.57
N THR A 331 -2.58 -14.94 -13.00
CA THR A 331 -3.82 -15.69 -13.21
C THR A 331 -4.98 -14.70 -13.36
N THR A 332 -6.02 -15.08 -14.11
CA THR A 332 -7.21 -14.24 -14.24
C THR A 332 -8.12 -14.35 -13.02
N VAL A 333 -8.92 -13.31 -12.77
CA VAL A 333 -9.98 -13.36 -11.73
C VAL A 333 -10.93 -14.53 -11.98
N ARG A 334 -11.24 -14.82 -13.25
CA ARG A 334 -12.06 -16.00 -13.65
C ARG A 334 -11.45 -17.30 -13.15
N GLU A 335 -10.15 -17.51 -13.35
CA GLU A 335 -9.47 -18.73 -12.92
C GLU A 335 -9.39 -18.83 -11.40
N PHE A 336 -9.17 -17.71 -10.69
CA PHE A 336 -9.26 -17.69 -9.24
C PHE A 336 -10.65 -18.12 -8.75
N CYS A 337 -11.73 -17.63 -9.39
CA CYS A 337 -13.09 -18.09 -9.10
C CYS A 337 -13.23 -19.59 -9.31
N ARG A 338 -12.77 -20.11 -10.46
CA ARG A 338 -12.85 -21.55 -10.78
C ARG A 338 -12.17 -22.38 -9.69
N LEU A 339 -10.96 -22.02 -9.29
CA LEU A 339 -10.23 -22.70 -8.22
C LEU A 339 -10.99 -22.66 -6.89
N ALA A 340 -11.52 -21.50 -6.52
CA ALA A 340 -12.24 -21.34 -5.26
C ALA A 340 -13.54 -22.16 -5.21
N PHE A 341 -14.31 -22.22 -6.30
CA PHE A 341 -15.53 -23.03 -6.38
C PHE A 341 -15.23 -24.52 -6.40
N MET A 342 -14.12 -24.95 -6.99
CA MET A 342 -13.70 -26.35 -6.95
C MET A 342 -13.41 -26.85 -5.54
N GLU A 343 -12.91 -26.00 -4.64
CA GLU A 343 -12.64 -26.37 -3.23
C GLU A 343 -13.92 -26.73 -2.44
N VAL A 344 -15.09 -26.35 -2.97
CA VAL A 344 -16.41 -26.72 -2.39
C VAL A 344 -17.19 -27.68 -3.29
N GLY A 345 -16.54 -28.30 -4.29
CA GLY A 345 -17.13 -29.31 -5.17
C GLY A 345 -18.05 -28.73 -6.25
N ILE A 346 -17.98 -27.44 -6.56
CA ILE A 346 -18.77 -26.79 -7.61
C ILE A 346 -17.88 -26.54 -8.82
N GLU A 347 -18.16 -27.26 -9.94
CA GLU A 347 -17.52 -27.00 -11.23
C GLU A 347 -18.28 -25.88 -11.96
N LEU A 348 -17.54 -24.85 -12.42
CA LEU A 348 -18.10 -23.71 -13.16
C LEU A 348 -17.96 -23.89 -14.67
N GLU A 349 -19.03 -23.57 -15.40
CA GLU A 349 -19.05 -23.37 -16.85
C GLU A 349 -19.36 -21.89 -17.14
N TRP A 350 -18.64 -21.31 -18.12
CA TRP A 350 -18.74 -19.88 -18.42
C TRP A 350 -19.52 -19.63 -19.69
N GLU A 351 -20.48 -18.71 -19.64
CA GLU A 351 -21.30 -18.25 -20.79
C GLU A 351 -21.24 -16.72 -20.90
N GLY A 352 -21.36 -16.21 -22.12
CA GLY A 352 -21.35 -14.79 -22.40
C GLY A 352 -19.94 -14.19 -22.43
N LYS A 353 -19.86 -12.86 -22.53
CA LYS A 353 -18.60 -12.09 -22.53
C LYS A 353 -18.83 -10.72 -21.90
N GLY A 354 -17.77 -10.15 -21.28
CA GLY A 354 -17.79 -8.82 -20.71
C GLY A 354 -18.84 -8.70 -19.59
N VAL A 355 -19.76 -7.76 -19.69
CA VAL A 355 -20.78 -7.51 -18.66
C VAL A 355 -21.88 -8.57 -18.62
N GLU A 356 -22.07 -9.31 -19.73
CA GLU A 356 -23.05 -10.40 -19.84
C GLU A 356 -22.44 -11.76 -19.46
N GLU A 357 -21.19 -11.79 -19.04
CA GLU A 357 -20.51 -13.03 -18.67
C GLU A 357 -21.04 -13.54 -17.33
N VAL A 358 -21.37 -14.85 -17.29
CA VAL A 358 -21.83 -15.55 -16.09
C VAL A 358 -21.08 -16.86 -15.93
N GLY A 359 -20.83 -17.25 -14.67
CA GLY A 359 -20.35 -18.57 -14.28
C GLY A 359 -21.50 -19.38 -13.71
N LYS A 360 -21.86 -20.49 -14.35
CA LYS A 360 -22.91 -21.42 -13.92
C LYS A 360 -22.31 -22.67 -13.31
N CYS A 361 -23.00 -23.23 -12.31
CA CYS A 361 -22.69 -24.57 -11.85
C CYS A 361 -23.02 -25.55 -12.97
N LYS A 362 -22.03 -26.30 -13.41
CA LYS A 362 -22.16 -27.25 -14.54
C LYS A 362 -23.21 -28.34 -14.29
N GLU A 363 -23.37 -28.80 -13.06
CA GLU A 363 -24.29 -29.83 -12.66
C GLU A 363 -25.75 -29.32 -12.60
N THR A 364 -25.96 -28.13 -12.01
CA THR A 364 -27.30 -27.62 -11.70
C THR A 364 -27.78 -26.52 -12.65
N GLY A 365 -26.92 -25.95 -13.47
CA GLY A 365 -27.19 -24.79 -14.32
C GLY A 365 -27.38 -23.46 -13.55
N ILE A 366 -27.30 -23.48 -12.22
CA ILE A 366 -27.52 -22.29 -11.38
C ILE A 366 -26.37 -21.32 -11.57
N VAL A 367 -26.68 -20.02 -11.79
CA VAL A 367 -25.69 -18.95 -11.90
C VAL A 367 -25.04 -18.70 -10.54
N ARG A 368 -23.71 -18.85 -10.46
CA ARG A 368 -22.90 -18.66 -9.25
C ARG A 368 -22.00 -17.44 -9.30
N VAL A 369 -21.69 -16.96 -10.51
CA VAL A 369 -20.88 -15.74 -10.72
C VAL A 369 -21.58 -14.85 -11.73
N LYS A 370 -21.65 -13.54 -11.43
CA LYS A 370 -22.16 -12.49 -12.34
C LYS A 370 -21.18 -11.35 -12.43
N VAL A 371 -21.11 -10.75 -13.62
CA VAL A 371 -20.40 -9.47 -13.78
C VAL A 371 -21.36 -8.32 -13.45
N ASN A 372 -20.91 -7.39 -12.63
CA ASN A 372 -21.67 -6.19 -12.28
C ASN A 372 -20.83 -4.94 -12.62
N PRO A 373 -21.31 -4.07 -13.55
CA PRO A 373 -20.58 -2.90 -14.01
C PRO A 373 -20.14 -1.93 -12.89
N LYS A 374 -20.87 -1.88 -11.76
CA LYS A 374 -20.51 -1.02 -10.63
C LYS A 374 -19.13 -1.33 -10.02
N TYR A 375 -18.61 -2.53 -10.22
CA TYR A 375 -17.29 -2.96 -9.74
C TYR A 375 -16.16 -2.70 -10.72
N TYR A 376 -16.46 -2.19 -11.94
CA TYR A 376 -15.41 -1.71 -12.85
C TYR A 376 -14.77 -0.45 -12.30
N ARG A 377 -13.46 -0.32 -12.51
CA ARG A 377 -12.72 0.91 -12.18
C ARG A 377 -12.86 1.91 -13.32
N PRO A 378 -12.84 3.23 -13.06
CA PRO A 378 -12.82 4.25 -14.12
C PRO A 378 -11.64 4.09 -15.08
N THR A 379 -10.49 3.65 -14.55
CA THR A 379 -9.32 3.24 -15.33
C THR A 379 -8.84 1.89 -14.78
N GLU A 380 -8.77 0.91 -15.67
CA GLU A 380 -8.40 -0.46 -15.29
C GLU A 380 -6.90 -0.71 -15.52
N VAL A 381 -6.36 -1.63 -14.74
CA VAL A 381 -5.06 -2.25 -14.95
C VAL A 381 -5.31 -3.67 -15.41
N GLU A 382 -4.97 -3.94 -16.66
CA GLU A 382 -5.32 -5.21 -17.31
C GLU A 382 -4.44 -6.36 -16.84
N GLU A 383 -3.13 -6.09 -16.69
CA GLU A 383 -2.13 -7.13 -16.44
C GLU A 383 -1.02 -6.63 -15.51
N LEU A 384 -0.70 -7.43 -14.49
CA LEU A 384 0.46 -7.24 -13.62
C LEU A 384 1.18 -8.58 -13.44
N LEU A 385 2.45 -8.63 -13.85
CA LEU A 385 3.33 -9.79 -13.74
C LEU A 385 4.71 -9.32 -13.28
N GLY A 386 5.14 -9.71 -12.08
CA GLY A 386 6.40 -9.23 -11.51
C GLY A 386 7.59 -10.15 -11.85
N ASP A 387 8.78 -9.54 -11.98
CA ASP A 387 10.06 -10.23 -12.02
C ASP A 387 10.79 -10.01 -10.68
N ALA A 388 10.76 -11.02 -9.82
CA ALA A 388 11.43 -11.01 -8.51
C ALA A 388 12.87 -11.56 -8.56
N SER A 389 13.50 -11.64 -9.72
CA SER A 389 14.86 -12.20 -9.88
C SER A 389 15.90 -11.47 -9.03
N LYS A 390 15.79 -10.16 -8.88
CA LYS A 390 16.66 -9.36 -7.99
C LYS A 390 16.49 -9.76 -6.51
N ALA A 391 15.26 -9.94 -6.04
CA ALA A 391 14.98 -10.39 -4.67
C ALA A 391 15.54 -11.81 -4.43
N LYS A 392 15.39 -12.71 -5.41
CA LYS A 392 15.99 -14.05 -5.35
C LYS A 392 17.52 -13.98 -5.27
N ALA A 393 18.16 -13.20 -6.12
CA ALA A 393 19.61 -13.12 -6.21
C ALA A 393 20.25 -12.45 -4.97
N LYS A 394 19.68 -11.34 -4.49
CA LYS A 394 20.27 -10.53 -3.41
C LYS A 394 19.77 -10.88 -2.01
N LEU A 395 18.50 -11.27 -1.88
CA LEU A 395 17.88 -11.56 -0.59
C LEU A 395 17.73 -13.07 -0.33
N GLY A 396 17.94 -13.93 -1.33
CA GLY A 396 17.63 -15.35 -1.26
C GLY A 396 16.13 -15.60 -1.04
N TRP A 397 15.27 -14.66 -1.46
CA TRP A 397 13.83 -14.78 -1.31
C TRP A 397 13.19 -15.32 -2.59
N GLU A 398 12.31 -16.29 -2.45
CA GLU A 398 11.45 -16.79 -3.51
C GLU A 398 10.11 -17.27 -2.92
N PRO A 399 9.01 -17.17 -3.69
CA PRO A 399 7.71 -17.68 -3.29
C PRO A 399 7.71 -19.21 -3.31
N LYS A 400 7.00 -19.83 -2.37
CA LYS A 400 6.87 -21.28 -2.23
C LYS A 400 5.43 -21.74 -2.32
N VAL A 401 4.50 -20.92 -1.81
CA VAL A 401 3.07 -21.24 -1.81
C VAL A 401 2.52 -21.00 -3.21
N THR A 402 1.93 -22.04 -3.78
CA THR A 402 1.24 -21.95 -5.09
C THR A 402 -0.14 -21.34 -4.96
N LEU A 403 -0.68 -20.81 -6.06
CA LEU A 403 -2.02 -20.24 -6.05
C LEU A 403 -3.11 -21.25 -5.64
N PRO A 404 -3.13 -22.51 -6.10
CA PRO A 404 -4.10 -23.49 -5.60
C PRO A 404 -4.03 -23.73 -4.08
N GLU A 405 -2.82 -23.82 -3.50
CA GLU A 405 -2.65 -23.96 -2.06
C GLU A 405 -3.17 -22.74 -1.30
N LEU A 406 -2.88 -21.53 -1.79
CA LEU A 406 -3.39 -20.29 -1.22
C LEU A 406 -4.93 -20.23 -1.26
N VAL A 407 -5.55 -20.54 -2.40
CA VAL A 407 -7.00 -20.58 -2.56
C VAL A 407 -7.63 -21.58 -1.62
N LYS A 408 -7.06 -22.77 -1.51
CA LYS A 408 -7.51 -23.84 -0.59
C LYS A 408 -7.48 -23.36 0.87
N GLU A 409 -6.36 -22.77 1.31
CA GLU A 409 -6.24 -22.20 2.67
C GLU A 409 -7.32 -21.13 2.94
N MET A 410 -7.51 -20.20 2.00
CA MET A 410 -8.48 -19.12 2.13
C MET A 410 -9.92 -19.65 2.19
N VAL A 411 -10.30 -20.55 1.30
CA VAL A 411 -11.65 -21.14 1.27
C VAL A 411 -11.92 -21.96 2.54
N ALA A 412 -10.97 -22.79 2.96
CA ALA A 412 -11.11 -23.59 4.20
C ALA A 412 -11.30 -22.68 5.42
N SER A 413 -10.52 -21.60 5.55
CA SER A 413 -10.68 -20.62 6.62
C SER A 413 -12.03 -19.92 6.59
N ASP A 414 -12.50 -19.50 5.42
CA ASP A 414 -13.80 -18.84 5.29
C ASP A 414 -14.97 -19.80 5.52
N LEU A 415 -14.86 -21.06 5.14
CA LEU A 415 -15.85 -22.11 5.50
C LEU A 415 -15.97 -22.29 7.02
N ALA A 416 -14.84 -22.35 7.72
CA ALA A 416 -14.83 -22.44 9.18
C ALA A 416 -15.48 -21.20 9.82
N LEU A 417 -15.13 -20.01 9.31
CA LEU A 417 -15.69 -18.75 9.78
C LEU A 417 -17.22 -18.67 9.57
N MET A 418 -17.72 -18.99 8.36
CA MET A 418 -19.15 -18.91 8.05
C MET A 418 -19.99 -19.98 8.77
N LYS A 419 -19.41 -21.13 9.08
CA LYS A 419 -20.04 -22.13 9.94
C LYS A 419 -20.19 -21.66 11.40
N ALA A 420 -19.17 -20.98 11.91
CA ALA A 420 -19.18 -20.47 13.28
C ALA A 420 -20.01 -19.19 13.43
N ASN A 421 -19.99 -18.32 12.41
CA ASN A 421 -20.74 -17.06 12.37
C ASN A 421 -21.27 -16.77 10.96
N PRO A 422 -22.52 -17.14 10.65
CA PRO A 422 -23.11 -16.92 9.33
C PRO A 422 -23.20 -15.45 8.89
N THR A 423 -23.13 -14.52 9.84
CA THR A 423 -23.20 -13.07 9.58
C THR A 423 -21.84 -12.40 9.50
N ALA A 424 -20.75 -13.15 9.71
CA ALA A 424 -19.39 -12.64 9.67
C ALA A 424 -19.02 -12.02 8.33
#